data_8d7a10ba2fd36f8f91f4e4bc0990cf1f
#
_entry.id   8d7a10ba2fd36f8f91f4e4bc0990cf1f
#
_cell.length_a   1.000
_cell.length_b   1.000
_cell.length_c   1.000
_cell.angle_alpha   90.00
_cell.angle_beta   90.00
_cell.angle_gamma   90.00
#
_symmetry.space_group_name_H-M   'P 1'
#
loop_
_entity.id
_entity.type
_entity.pdbx_description
1 polymer ?
#
loop_
_entity_poly.entity_id
_entity_poly.type
_entity_poly.pdbx_seq_one_letter_code
_entity_poly.pdbx_strand_id
1 'polypeptide(L)'
;MNEKILISYIIPAYNAADTLERAVESITHTCNMEKCEILIVENGSTDYTNSVALKLIQKYGENVKLIHSEKGVSRARNEGLKNARGEWIVFVDADDYIVSKSKKYIYEDILNAKADLYVYSYEIGNRANYINNKEEKTYYFNDSAEKMKLEMIANPTKFMQVWGKIFRKSIIYKIELALIQKCSFQRIVILHYII
;
A
#
# COMPACT_ATOMS: atom_id res chain seq x y z
N MET A 1 -2.82 -24.00 13.95
CA MET A 1 -2.11 -22.80 14.45
C MET A 1 -2.31 -21.71 13.42
N ASN A 2 -2.91 -20.57 13.79
CA ASN A 2 -3.02 -19.46 12.83
C ASN A 2 -1.62 -18.94 12.54
N GLU A 3 -1.12 -19.11 11.33
CA GLU A 3 0.17 -18.54 10.92
C GLU A 3 0.09 -17.01 11.04
N LYS A 4 1.20 -16.42 11.53
CA LYS A 4 1.31 -14.97 11.72
C LYS A 4 1.30 -14.30 10.35
N ILE A 5 0.34 -13.42 10.10
CA ILE A 5 0.31 -12.59 8.89
C ILE A 5 1.52 -11.64 8.92
N LEU A 6 2.29 -11.67 7.85
CA LEU A 6 3.48 -10.84 7.69
C LEU A 6 3.13 -9.49 7.03
N ILE A 7 2.32 -9.51 5.98
CA ILE A 7 1.99 -8.32 5.18
C ILE A 7 0.47 -8.15 5.09
N SER A 8 -0.02 -6.94 5.37
CA SER A 8 -1.38 -6.51 5.02
C SER A 8 -1.33 -5.54 3.85
N TYR A 9 -1.92 -5.93 2.74
CA TYR A 9 -2.18 -5.05 1.59
C TYR A 9 -3.53 -4.37 1.81
N ILE A 10 -3.55 -3.04 1.73
CA ILE A 10 -4.77 -2.24 1.93
C ILE A 10 -5.11 -1.56 0.62
N ILE A 11 -6.30 -1.87 0.09
CA ILE A 11 -6.80 -1.37 -1.19
C ILE A 11 -8.03 -0.50 -0.92
N PRO A 12 -7.92 0.84 -0.86
CA PRO A 12 -9.08 1.70 -0.84
C PRO A 12 -9.77 1.64 -2.20
N ALA A 13 -11.06 1.26 -2.24
CA ALA A 13 -11.81 1.05 -3.46
C ALA A 13 -13.04 1.97 -3.51
N TYR A 14 -13.09 2.85 -4.51
CA TYR A 14 -14.21 3.73 -4.81
C TYR A 14 -14.42 3.79 -6.33
N ASN A 15 -15.56 3.30 -6.78
CA ASN A 15 -15.89 3.21 -8.21
C ASN A 15 -14.76 2.57 -9.04
N ALA A 16 -14.31 1.40 -8.60
CA ALA A 16 -13.16 0.67 -9.13
C ALA A 16 -13.55 -0.69 -9.73
N ALA A 17 -14.79 -0.88 -10.16
CA ALA A 17 -15.27 -2.16 -10.67
C ALA A 17 -14.40 -2.73 -11.81
N ASP A 18 -13.87 -1.88 -12.69
CA ASP A 18 -13.09 -2.29 -13.86
C ASP A 18 -11.61 -2.60 -13.55
N THR A 19 -11.11 -2.18 -12.38
CA THR A 19 -9.66 -2.22 -12.07
C THR A 19 -9.32 -3.07 -10.85
N LEU A 20 -10.25 -3.20 -9.91
CA LEU A 20 -10.03 -3.84 -8.62
C LEU A 20 -9.55 -5.30 -8.75
N GLU A 21 -10.10 -6.08 -9.70
CA GLU A 21 -9.66 -7.46 -9.91
C GLU A 21 -8.18 -7.52 -10.29
N ARG A 22 -7.74 -6.66 -11.21
CA ARG A 22 -6.34 -6.57 -11.62
C ARG A 22 -5.42 -6.21 -10.43
N ALA A 23 -5.83 -5.25 -9.60
CA ALA A 23 -5.08 -4.86 -8.42
C ALA A 23 -4.89 -6.04 -7.45
N VAL A 24 -5.96 -6.74 -7.11
CA VAL A 24 -5.94 -7.92 -6.22
C VAL A 24 -5.12 -9.06 -6.84
N GLU A 25 -5.32 -9.39 -8.12
CA GLU A 25 -4.57 -10.44 -8.81
C GLU A 25 -3.07 -10.16 -8.83
N SER A 26 -2.67 -8.92 -9.03
CA SER A 26 -1.26 -8.55 -9.00
C SER A 26 -0.60 -8.87 -7.66
N ILE A 27 -1.33 -8.67 -6.56
CA ILE A 27 -0.87 -9.00 -5.20
C ILE A 27 -0.81 -10.52 -5.02
N THR A 28 -1.86 -11.26 -5.39
CA THR A 28 -1.90 -12.72 -5.21
C THR A 28 -0.80 -13.44 -5.98
N HIS A 29 -0.39 -12.90 -7.13
CA HIS A 29 0.72 -13.43 -7.91
C HIS A 29 2.09 -13.05 -7.33
N THR A 30 2.16 -12.01 -6.50
CA THR A 30 3.42 -11.49 -5.96
C THR A 30 3.65 -11.82 -4.49
N CYS A 31 2.65 -12.28 -3.74
CA CYS A 31 2.79 -12.64 -2.33
C CYS A 31 2.59 -14.13 -2.05
N ASN A 32 3.08 -14.59 -0.89
CA ASN A 32 2.65 -15.87 -0.34
C ASN A 32 1.36 -15.63 0.45
N MET A 33 0.22 -16.09 -0.06
CA MET A 33 -1.09 -15.85 0.53
C MET A 33 -1.24 -16.44 1.95
N GLU A 34 -0.46 -17.43 2.36
CA GLU A 34 -0.46 -17.95 3.73
C GLU A 34 0.06 -16.92 4.74
N LYS A 35 0.93 -16.00 4.29
CA LYS A 35 1.57 -14.96 5.12
C LYS A 35 1.07 -13.55 4.82
N CYS A 36 0.12 -13.41 3.92
CA CYS A 36 -0.41 -12.12 3.50
C CYS A 36 -1.93 -12.07 3.65
N GLU A 37 -2.44 -10.88 3.86
CA GLU A 37 -3.87 -10.60 3.71
C GLU A 37 -4.08 -9.40 2.80
N ILE A 38 -5.20 -9.36 2.13
CA ILE A 38 -5.65 -8.26 1.28
C ILE A 38 -6.94 -7.70 1.88
N LEU A 39 -6.91 -6.43 2.25
CA LEU A 39 -8.04 -5.71 2.82
C LEU A 39 -8.58 -4.75 1.74
N ILE A 40 -9.64 -5.16 1.08
CA ILE A 40 -10.39 -4.30 0.15
C ILE A 40 -11.29 -3.41 1.01
N VAL A 41 -11.06 -2.10 0.98
CA VAL A 41 -11.86 -1.14 1.76
C VAL A 41 -12.76 -0.37 0.81
N GLU A 42 -14.00 -0.83 0.70
CA GLU A 42 -15.05 -0.20 -0.09
C GLU A 42 -15.52 1.07 0.64
N ASN A 43 -15.50 2.21 -0.04
CA ASN A 43 -15.74 3.51 0.59
C ASN A 43 -16.87 4.31 -0.07
N GLY A 44 -18.00 3.67 -0.30
CA GLY A 44 -19.23 4.29 -0.76
C GLY A 44 -19.34 4.36 -2.28
N SER A 45 -18.93 3.31 -2.99
CA SER A 45 -19.07 3.18 -4.44
C SER A 45 -20.53 3.13 -4.88
N THR A 46 -20.77 3.63 -6.09
CA THR A 46 -22.08 3.60 -6.75
C THR A 46 -22.14 2.65 -7.94
N ASP A 47 -21.00 2.06 -8.30
CA ASP A 47 -20.84 1.06 -9.35
C ASP A 47 -20.82 -0.37 -8.78
N TYR A 48 -20.38 -1.33 -9.59
CA TYR A 48 -20.30 -2.74 -9.19
C TYR A 48 -19.06 -3.11 -8.34
N THR A 49 -18.32 -2.15 -7.78
CA THR A 49 -17.09 -2.39 -6.98
C THR A 49 -17.34 -3.39 -5.86
N ASN A 50 -18.44 -3.23 -5.10
CA ASN A 50 -18.80 -4.14 -4.02
C ASN A 50 -19.03 -5.58 -4.52
N SER A 51 -19.70 -5.74 -5.65
CA SER A 51 -19.96 -7.05 -6.24
C SER A 51 -18.66 -7.71 -6.73
N VAL A 52 -17.74 -6.96 -7.28
CA VAL A 52 -16.40 -7.44 -7.68
C VAL A 52 -15.62 -7.89 -6.45
N ALA A 53 -15.61 -7.10 -5.38
CA ALA A 53 -14.93 -7.46 -4.13
C ALA A 53 -15.45 -8.77 -3.53
N LEU A 54 -16.77 -8.99 -3.52
CA LEU A 54 -17.37 -10.24 -3.04
C LEU A 54 -16.94 -11.46 -3.88
N LYS A 55 -16.87 -11.32 -5.20
CA LYS A 55 -16.35 -12.39 -6.08
C LYS A 55 -14.88 -12.70 -5.78
N LEU A 56 -14.06 -11.69 -5.50
CA LEU A 56 -12.65 -11.87 -5.16
C LEU A 56 -12.48 -12.61 -3.83
N ILE A 57 -13.32 -12.31 -2.82
CA ILE A 57 -13.35 -13.07 -1.56
C ILE A 57 -13.69 -14.52 -1.81
N GLN A 58 -14.71 -14.78 -2.63
CA GLN A 58 -15.09 -16.16 -2.98
C GLN A 58 -13.97 -16.91 -3.71
N LYS A 59 -13.21 -16.21 -4.56
CA LYS A 59 -12.10 -16.78 -5.35
C LYS A 59 -10.86 -17.07 -4.51
N TYR A 60 -10.51 -16.17 -3.57
CA TYR A 60 -9.23 -16.23 -2.83
C TYR A 60 -9.37 -16.59 -1.33
N GLY A 61 -10.60 -16.73 -0.83
CA GLY A 61 -10.88 -17.21 0.53
C GLY A 61 -10.53 -16.20 1.63
N GLU A 62 -10.20 -16.71 2.81
CA GLU A 62 -10.09 -15.96 4.07
C GLU A 62 -9.01 -14.88 4.08
N ASN A 63 -8.05 -14.96 3.18
CA ASN A 63 -6.96 -13.98 3.10
C ASN A 63 -7.34 -12.70 2.34
N VAL A 64 -8.50 -12.67 1.68
CA VAL A 64 -9.06 -11.47 1.06
C VAL A 64 -10.32 -11.07 1.82
N LYS A 65 -10.39 -9.86 2.32
CA LYS A 65 -11.49 -9.36 3.14
C LYS A 65 -12.05 -8.07 2.57
N LEU A 66 -13.36 -7.92 2.70
CA LEU A 66 -14.06 -6.68 2.42
C LEU A 66 -14.36 -5.95 3.71
N ILE A 67 -14.02 -4.69 3.75
CA ILE A 67 -14.26 -3.74 4.83
C ILE A 67 -15.02 -2.56 4.24
N HIS A 68 -15.99 -2.05 4.96
CA HIS A 68 -16.70 -0.84 4.55
C HIS A 68 -16.24 0.35 5.35
N SER A 69 -16.09 1.50 4.69
CA SER A 69 -15.81 2.77 5.34
C SER A 69 -16.71 3.87 4.79
N GLU A 70 -16.78 4.97 5.52
CA GLU A 70 -17.37 6.18 4.97
C GLU A 70 -16.55 6.69 3.77
N LYS A 71 -17.20 7.42 2.87
CA LYS A 71 -16.59 7.97 1.67
C LYS A 71 -15.37 8.82 1.99
N GLY A 72 -14.26 8.51 1.32
CA GLY A 72 -13.01 9.23 1.43
C GLY A 72 -11.79 8.29 1.53
N VAL A 73 -10.84 8.46 0.63
CA VAL A 73 -9.66 7.59 0.50
C VAL A 73 -8.84 7.50 1.80
N SER A 74 -8.69 8.61 2.53
CA SER A 74 -7.98 8.62 3.82
C SER A 74 -8.74 7.84 4.89
N ARG A 75 -10.07 7.92 4.91
CA ARG A 75 -10.92 7.13 5.82
C ARG A 75 -10.80 5.65 5.51
N ALA A 76 -10.87 5.29 4.23
CA ALA A 76 -10.70 3.91 3.79
C ALA A 76 -9.33 3.35 4.20
N ARG A 77 -8.25 4.08 3.96
CA ARG A 77 -6.91 3.66 4.38
C ARG A 77 -6.79 3.51 5.90
N ASN A 78 -7.34 4.44 6.68
CA ASN A 78 -7.37 4.36 8.14
C ASN A 78 -8.19 3.16 8.63
N GLU A 79 -9.33 2.88 8.00
CA GLU A 79 -10.14 1.71 8.36
C GLU A 79 -9.41 0.40 8.02
N GLY A 80 -8.73 0.35 6.88
CA GLY A 80 -7.84 -0.75 6.53
C GLY A 80 -6.72 -0.95 7.57
N LEU A 81 -6.07 0.13 8.01
CA LEU A 81 -5.04 0.07 9.06
C LEU A 81 -5.53 -0.51 10.38
N LYS A 82 -6.73 -0.13 10.83
CA LYS A 82 -7.33 -0.66 12.06
C LYS A 82 -7.55 -2.17 11.99
N ASN A 83 -7.90 -2.68 10.81
CA ASN A 83 -8.21 -4.09 10.59
C ASN A 83 -6.99 -4.92 10.15
N ALA A 84 -5.86 -4.29 9.84
CA ALA A 84 -4.65 -4.97 9.40
C ALA A 84 -4.02 -5.80 10.52
N ARG A 85 -3.68 -7.06 10.23
CA ARG A 85 -3.00 -8.00 11.15
C ARG A 85 -1.51 -8.14 10.87
N GLY A 86 -1.07 -7.74 9.66
CA GLY A 86 0.30 -7.84 9.22
C GLY A 86 1.26 -6.98 10.03
N GLU A 87 2.49 -7.44 10.14
CA GLU A 87 3.59 -6.65 10.70
C GLU A 87 3.96 -5.48 9.76
N TRP A 88 3.76 -5.71 8.47
CA TRP A 88 4.05 -4.74 7.41
C TRP A 88 2.78 -4.33 6.68
N ILE A 89 2.71 -3.06 6.31
CA ILE A 89 1.58 -2.44 5.60
C ILE A 89 2.02 -1.98 4.23
N VAL A 90 1.24 -2.34 3.22
CA VAL A 90 1.39 -1.88 1.84
C VAL A 90 0.06 -1.30 1.37
N PHE A 91 0.08 -0.05 0.92
CA PHE A 91 -1.09 0.54 0.27
C PHE A 91 -0.98 0.35 -1.24
N VAL A 92 -2.07 -0.09 -1.84
CA VAL A 92 -2.21 -0.24 -3.29
C VAL A 92 -3.50 0.45 -3.70
N ASP A 93 -3.43 1.43 -4.60
CA ASP A 93 -4.64 2.07 -5.11
C ASP A 93 -5.37 1.09 -6.05
N ALA A 94 -6.71 1.13 -6.08
CA ALA A 94 -7.51 0.12 -6.77
C ALA A 94 -7.38 0.13 -8.30
N ASP A 95 -6.79 1.18 -8.87
CA ASP A 95 -6.46 1.34 -10.28
C ASP A 95 -4.99 1.00 -10.62
N ASP A 96 -4.16 0.75 -9.59
CA ASP A 96 -2.78 0.35 -9.72
C ASP A 96 -2.58 -1.17 -9.66
N TYR A 97 -1.34 -1.63 -9.88
CA TYR A 97 -0.96 -3.03 -9.72
C TYR A 97 0.52 -3.19 -9.37
N ILE A 98 0.85 -4.28 -8.69
CA ILE A 98 2.22 -4.63 -8.34
C ILE A 98 2.82 -5.45 -9.47
N VAL A 99 3.97 -5.01 -10.00
CA VAL A 99 4.67 -5.78 -11.05
C VAL A 99 5.32 -7.04 -10.49
N SER A 100 5.25 -8.15 -11.20
CA SER A 100 5.72 -9.48 -10.74
C SER A 100 7.19 -9.50 -10.30
N LYS A 101 8.04 -8.65 -10.90
CA LYS A 101 9.45 -8.51 -10.53
C LYS A 101 9.67 -8.05 -9.10
N SER A 102 8.70 -7.30 -8.52
CA SER A 102 8.79 -6.76 -7.17
C SER A 102 8.67 -7.81 -6.07
N LYS A 103 8.14 -8.99 -6.36
CA LYS A 103 7.95 -10.08 -5.38
C LYS A 103 9.20 -10.39 -4.59
N LYS A 104 10.30 -10.63 -5.30
CA LYS A 104 11.58 -11.00 -4.69
C LYS A 104 12.08 -9.91 -3.74
N TYR A 105 12.06 -8.66 -4.20
CA TYR A 105 12.55 -7.53 -3.42
C TYR A 105 11.70 -7.26 -2.17
N ILE A 106 10.38 -7.25 -2.29
CA ILE A 106 9.46 -7.03 -1.17
C ILE A 106 9.71 -8.07 -0.06
N TYR A 107 9.83 -9.34 -0.40
CA TYR A 107 10.04 -10.39 0.59
C TYR A 107 11.45 -10.35 1.19
N GLU A 108 12.49 -10.15 0.38
CA GLU A 108 13.86 -10.05 0.85
C GLU A 108 14.05 -8.87 1.79
N ASP A 109 13.48 -7.70 1.46
CA ASP A 109 13.56 -6.51 2.30
C ASP A 109 12.84 -6.70 3.64
N ILE A 110 11.68 -7.34 3.64
CA ILE A 110 10.90 -7.61 4.85
C ILE A 110 11.58 -8.67 5.73
N LEU A 111 12.05 -9.78 5.16
CA LEU A 111 12.67 -10.85 5.92
C LEU A 111 14.03 -10.46 6.51
N ASN A 112 14.77 -9.59 5.82
CA ASN A 112 16.05 -9.05 6.26
C ASN A 112 15.94 -7.62 6.80
N ALA A 113 14.78 -7.25 7.32
CA ALA A 113 14.40 -5.88 7.58
C ALA A 113 15.40 -5.10 8.43
N LYS A 114 16.10 -4.17 7.80
CA LYS A 114 17.05 -3.22 8.43
C LYS A 114 16.45 -1.83 8.60
N ALA A 115 15.25 -1.59 8.06
CA ALA A 115 14.56 -0.31 8.11
C ALA A 115 13.08 -0.53 8.46
N ASP A 116 12.39 0.52 8.90
CA ASP A 116 10.97 0.50 9.20
C ASP A 116 10.10 1.02 8.05
N LEU A 117 10.73 1.61 7.03
CA LEU A 117 10.11 2.12 5.82
C LEU A 117 10.99 1.82 4.61
N TYR A 118 10.38 1.19 3.60
CA TYR A 118 10.98 0.97 2.29
C TYR A 118 10.21 1.78 1.25
N VAL A 119 10.93 2.43 0.34
CA VAL A 119 10.37 3.22 -0.76
C VAL A 119 10.83 2.62 -2.07
N TYR A 120 9.88 2.22 -2.90
CA TYR A 120 10.13 1.63 -4.21
C TYR A 120 9.89 2.63 -5.32
N SER A 121 10.57 2.44 -6.43
CA SER A 121 10.27 3.13 -7.67
C SER A 121 8.95 2.63 -8.26
N TYR A 122 8.34 3.44 -9.09
CA TYR A 122 7.11 3.09 -9.80
C TYR A 122 7.25 3.42 -11.29
N GLU A 123 6.48 2.74 -12.10
CA GLU A 123 6.36 3.01 -13.52
C GLU A 123 4.98 3.59 -13.81
N ILE A 124 4.92 4.63 -14.63
CA ILE A 124 3.65 5.15 -15.16
C ILE A 124 3.49 4.57 -16.55
N GLY A 125 2.49 3.72 -16.74
CA GLY A 125 2.24 3.08 -18.02
C GLY A 125 0.78 3.12 -18.43
N ASN A 126 0.54 3.46 -19.70
CA ASN A 126 -0.68 3.07 -20.39
C ASN A 126 -0.45 1.69 -21.01
N ARG A 127 -1.51 0.88 -21.16
CA ARG A 127 -1.47 -0.50 -21.74
C ARG A 127 -0.65 -0.66 -23.04
N ALA A 128 -0.25 0.43 -23.70
CA ALA A 128 0.44 0.43 -25.01
C ALA A 128 1.94 0.80 -24.96
N ASN A 129 2.46 1.39 -23.88
CA ASN A 129 3.85 1.86 -23.84
C ASN A 129 4.49 1.54 -22.49
N TYR A 130 5.14 0.39 -22.38
CA TYR A 130 6.10 0.13 -21.33
C TYR A 130 7.35 0.98 -21.60
N ILE A 131 7.47 2.11 -20.93
CA ILE A 131 8.73 2.85 -20.92
C ILE A 131 9.57 2.24 -19.79
N ASN A 132 10.60 1.48 -20.19
CA ASN A 132 11.64 0.97 -19.30
C ASN A 132 12.51 2.13 -18.82
N ASN A 133 12.10 2.88 -17.85
CA ASN A 133 12.99 3.78 -17.13
C ASN A 133 13.65 2.99 -15.99
N LYS A 134 14.79 2.39 -16.32
CA LYS A 134 15.71 1.78 -15.37
C LYS A 134 16.37 2.86 -14.51
N GLU A 135 15.78 3.23 -13.41
CA GLU A 135 16.52 3.68 -12.24
C GLU A 135 15.89 3.02 -11.01
N GLU A 136 16.35 1.82 -10.70
CA GLU A 136 16.14 1.18 -9.41
C GLU A 136 16.95 1.94 -8.37
N LYS A 137 16.36 2.95 -7.74
CA LYS A 137 16.93 3.60 -6.57
C LYS A 137 16.22 3.05 -5.34
N THR A 138 16.80 2.01 -4.75
CA THR A 138 16.46 1.60 -3.39
C THR A 138 17.10 2.60 -2.44
N TYR A 139 16.29 3.39 -1.75
CA TYR A 139 16.82 4.32 -0.76
C TYR A 139 16.94 3.60 0.59
N TYR A 140 18.17 3.30 0.98
CA TYR A 140 18.47 2.84 2.33
C TYR A 140 18.58 4.07 3.24
N PHE A 141 17.71 4.20 4.23
CA PHE A 141 17.68 5.34 5.14
C PHE A 141 18.69 5.25 6.29
N ASN A 142 19.70 4.38 6.19
CA ASN A 142 20.75 4.26 7.20
C ASN A 142 21.81 5.38 7.14
N ASP A 143 21.84 6.22 6.12
CA ASP A 143 22.99 7.11 5.89
C ASP A 143 22.86 8.55 6.37
N SER A 144 21.81 8.99 6.83
CA SER A 144 21.51 10.17 7.65
C SER A 144 20.09 10.66 7.44
N ALA A 145 19.38 10.88 8.53
CA ALA A 145 18.07 11.53 8.54
C ALA A 145 18.07 12.89 7.83
N GLU A 146 19.20 13.58 7.78
CA GLU A 146 19.36 14.86 7.08
C GLU A 146 19.28 14.74 5.56
N LYS A 147 19.96 13.75 4.98
CA LYS A 147 19.94 13.53 3.53
C LYS A 147 18.54 13.16 3.06
N MET A 148 17.82 12.34 3.85
CA MET A 148 16.42 12.04 3.59
C MET A 148 15.53 13.27 3.65
N LYS A 149 15.70 14.11 4.68
CA LYS A 149 14.95 15.37 4.81
C LYS A 149 15.13 16.26 3.60
N LEU A 150 16.38 16.45 3.15
CA LEU A 150 16.70 17.24 1.97
C LEU A 150 16.05 16.66 0.70
N GLU A 151 16.09 15.33 0.52
CA GLU A 151 15.47 14.66 -0.61
C GLU A 151 13.93 14.79 -0.56
N MET A 152 13.32 14.68 0.62
CA MET A 152 11.88 14.89 0.82
C MET A 152 11.45 16.32 0.52
N ILE A 153 12.28 17.32 0.87
CA ILE A 153 12.02 18.72 0.57
C ILE A 153 12.19 18.98 -0.93
N ALA A 154 13.23 18.42 -1.55
CA ALA A 154 13.50 18.57 -2.97
C ALA A 154 12.47 17.86 -3.87
N ASN A 155 11.91 16.75 -3.42
CA ASN A 155 11.00 15.89 -4.18
C ASN A 155 9.74 15.55 -3.38
N PRO A 156 8.94 16.52 -2.93
CA PRO A 156 7.83 16.28 -2.02
C PRO A 156 6.77 15.33 -2.59
N THR A 157 6.47 15.41 -3.87
CA THR A 157 5.50 14.53 -4.54
C THR A 157 5.88 13.06 -4.46
N LYS A 158 7.15 12.71 -4.54
CA LYS A 158 7.67 11.34 -4.45
C LYS A 158 7.46 10.72 -3.06
N PHE A 159 7.58 11.54 -2.01
CA PHE A 159 7.51 11.06 -0.63
C PHE A 159 6.12 11.20 0.00
N MET A 160 5.24 12.03 -0.57
CA MET A 160 3.90 12.26 -0.04
C MET A 160 2.87 11.21 -0.43
N GLN A 161 3.17 10.39 -1.43
CA GLN A 161 2.31 9.29 -1.85
C GLN A 161 2.43 8.11 -0.87
N VAL A 162 1.33 7.42 -0.61
CA VAL A 162 1.32 6.21 0.26
C VAL A 162 1.68 4.94 -0.50
N TRP A 163 1.37 4.89 -1.79
CA TRP A 163 1.69 3.77 -2.66
C TRP A 163 3.19 3.73 -3.01
N GLY A 164 3.69 2.59 -3.44
CA GLY A 164 5.13 2.37 -3.65
C GLY A 164 5.95 2.36 -2.36
N LYS A 165 5.31 2.15 -1.21
CA LYS A 165 5.97 2.10 0.10
C LYS A 165 5.51 0.90 0.91
N ILE A 166 6.44 0.39 1.74
CA ILE A 166 6.17 -0.64 2.73
C ILE A 166 6.52 -0.07 4.10
N PHE A 167 5.56 -0.05 4.99
CA PHE A 167 5.70 0.49 6.33
C PHE A 167 5.71 -0.64 7.35
N ARG A 168 6.63 -0.63 8.31
CA ARG A 168 6.44 -1.42 9.51
C ARG A 168 5.26 -0.86 10.29
N LYS A 169 4.29 -1.71 10.62
CA LYS A 169 3.03 -1.27 11.26
C LYS A 169 3.27 -0.48 12.54
N SER A 170 4.28 -0.86 13.34
CA SER A 170 4.61 -0.19 14.60
C SER A 170 5.01 1.28 14.41
N ILE A 171 5.67 1.64 13.30
CA ILE A 171 6.06 3.04 13.06
C ILE A 171 4.85 3.92 12.75
N ILE A 172 3.84 3.36 12.06
CA ILE A 172 2.60 4.10 11.75
C ILE A 172 1.92 4.58 13.03
N TYR A 173 1.83 3.70 14.03
CA TYR A 173 1.22 4.04 15.31
C TYR A 173 2.14 4.89 16.19
N LYS A 174 3.45 4.64 16.18
CA LYS A 174 4.42 5.39 17.00
C LYS A 174 4.48 6.88 16.65
N ILE A 175 4.35 7.20 15.35
CA ILE A 175 4.41 8.59 14.87
C ILE A 175 3.02 9.20 14.66
N GLU A 176 1.96 8.54 15.15
CA GLU A 176 0.56 8.95 14.95
C GLU A 176 0.28 9.30 13.48
N LEU A 177 0.73 8.47 12.59
CA LEU A 177 0.61 8.63 11.15
C LEU A 177 -0.86 8.44 10.76
N ALA A 178 -1.71 9.37 11.20
CA ALA A 178 -3.09 9.45 10.79
C ALA A 178 -3.12 10.10 9.41
N LEU A 179 -3.78 9.45 8.47
CA LEU A 179 -4.04 10.05 7.18
C LEU A 179 -5.07 11.16 7.38
N ILE A 180 -4.63 12.41 7.19
CA ILE A 180 -5.44 13.59 7.51
C ILE A 180 -6.64 13.64 6.58
N GLN A 181 -7.84 13.62 7.17
CA GLN A 181 -9.12 13.62 6.45
C GLN A 181 -9.45 14.94 5.75
N LYS A 182 -8.78 16.04 6.09
CA LYS A 182 -9.12 17.40 5.64
C LYS A 182 -8.33 17.91 4.43
N CYS A 183 -7.34 17.20 3.92
CA CYS A 183 -6.64 17.62 2.72
C CYS A 183 -7.37 17.13 1.47
N SER A 184 -7.81 18.07 0.64
CA SER A 184 -8.37 17.81 -0.70
C SER A 184 -7.33 17.22 -1.68
N PHE A 185 -6.08 17.11 -1.27
CA PHE A 185 -5.02 16.37 -1.94
C PHE A 185 -4.67 15.14 -1.10
N GLN A 186 -4.55 13.99 -1.77
CA GLN A 186 -4.25 12.65 -1.21
C GLN A 186 -2.82 12.59 -0.64
N ARG A 187 -2.54 13.31 0.45
CA ARG A 187 -1.19 13.47 0.99
C ARG A 187 -1.09 12.84 2.37
N ILE A 188 -0.07 12.01 2.58
CA ILE A 188 0.43 11.75 3.92
C ILE A 188 1.14 13.03 4.35
N VAL A 189 0.61 13.68 5.38
CA VAL A 189 1.41 14.64 6.13
C VAL A 189 2.10 13.83 7.20
N ILE A 190 3.39 13.56 6.99
CA ILE A 190 4.26 13.13 8.06
C ILE A 190 4.42 14.35 8.96
N LEU A 191 3.57 14.46 9.99
CA LEU A 191 3.76 15.45 11.03
C LEU A 191 5.05 15.09 11.77
N HIS A 192 6.05 15.91 11.55
CA HIS A 192 7.35 15.84 12.19
C HIS A 192 7.21 16.04 13.69
N TYR A 193 7.49 15.01 14.46
CA TYR A 193 8.23 15.18 15.71
C TYR A 193 9.55 14.43 15.52
N ILE A 194 10.58 15.20 15.17
CA ILE A 194 11.95 14.78 15.39
C ILE A 194 12.43 15.61 16.58
N ILE A 195 12.56 14.95 17.70
CA ILE A 195 13.48 15.35 18.77
C ILE A 195 14.72 14.49 18.60
#